data_cf63ef13fdf76f98a8e1a144e718e7a2
#
_entry.id   cf63ef13fdf76f98a8e1a144e718e7a2
#
_cell.length_a   1.000
_cell.length_b   1.000
_cell.length_c   1.000
_cell.angle_alpha   90.00
_cell.angle_beta   90.00
_cell.angle_gamma   90.00
#
_symmetry.space_group_name_H-M   'P 1'
#
loop_
_entity.id
_entity.type
_entity.pdbx_description
1 polymer ?
#
loop_
_entity_poly.entity_id
_entity_poly.type
_entity_poly.pdbx_seq_one_letter_code
_entity_poly.pdbx_strand_id
1 'polypeptide(L)'
;NLPCRAILIDRRFLVYNAPSGAMNYLITMAIVLLFVIVILLIWIWTKIRHLTPSNDLSWVNENKFTAYAEIKGDNVLLKNVRDFNWRTTKDYDERWVEKKFKISDCTKIWLVLEYFYPTIRPVAHTLLSFEFKNGERISCSIEVRREPGERFSPIKGLLREFEIMYVWATEEDVIGVRSRCRKSETHLFEAVILGEGNQSRMLESYLKRTNNLHEKPEFYNSIFNNCTTNIASHVNEVYPGRVPRAIGVILPGLSPRLLSRNNLVKIRGENIKEEMKTNQIEERARSWDGKSDFGETIRNVDS
;
A
#
# COMPACT_ATOMS: atom_id res chain seq x y z
N ASN A 1 70.46 37.71 14.64
CA ASN A 1 70.52 36.61 15.59
C ASN A 1 69.44 36.73 16.66
N LEU A 2 68.27 36.13 16.40
CA LEU A 2 67.23 35.90 17.40
C LEU A 2 66.93 34.41 17.36
N PRO A 3 66.90 33.68 18.49
CA PRO A 3 66.69 32.25 18.50
C PRO A 3 65.18 31.94 18.40
N CYS A 4 64.82 30.99 17.52
CA CYS A 4 63.51 30.34 17.48
C CYS A 4 63.24 29.66 18.82
N ARG A 5 62.19 30.11 19.55
CA ARG A 5 61.57 29.33 20.64
C ARG A 5 60.56 28.37 20.03
N ALA A 6 60.88 27.07 20.14
CA ALA A 6 59.91 26.02 19.87
C ALA A 6 58.82 26.03 20.94
N ILE A 7 57.57 26.23 20.51
CA ILE A 7 56.40 26.06 21.37
C ILE A 7 56.12 24.56 21.44
N LEU A 8 56.45 23.93 22.56
CA LEU A 8 56.04 22.59 22.91
C LEU A 8 54.53 22.65 23.25
N ILE A 9 53.69 22.13 22.34
CA ILE A 9 52.28 21.92 22.63
C ILE A 9 52.17 20.61 23.44
N ASP A 10 51.98 20.77 24.75
CA ASP A 10 51.70 19.69 25.69
C ASP A 10 50.32 19.09 25.35
N ARG A 11 50.30 17.98 24.61
CA ARG A 11 49.10 17.18 24.34
C ARG A 11 48.73 16.36 25.58
N ARG A 12 48.22 16.99 26.60
CA ARG A 12 47.47 16.27 27.65
C ARG A 12 46.10 16.00 27.07
N PHE A 13 45.91 14.76 26.62
CA PHE A 13 44.58 14.23 26.37
C PHE A 13 43.75 14.40 27.65
N LEU A 14 42.75 15.28 27.61
CA LEU A 14 41.66 15.32 28.57
C LEU A 14 40.90 14.00 28.47
N VAL A 15 41.36 12.99 29.18
CA VAL A 15 40.54 11.81 29.49
C VAL A 15 39.40 12.34 30.37
N TYR A 16 38.26 12.54 29.82
CA TYR A 16 37.03 12.85 30.56
C TYR A 16 36.66 11.59 31.32
N ASN A 17 37.16 11.48 32.54
CA ASN A 17 36.71 10.47 33.51
C ASN A 17 35.31 10.84 33.92
N ALA A 18 34.30 10.33 33.18
CA ALA A 18 32.93 10.39 33.63
C ALA A 18 32.86 9.78 35.04
N PRO A 19 32.26 10.45 36.04
CA PRO A 19 32.19 9.89 37.38
C PRO A 19 31.56 8.49 37.31
N SER A 20 32.20 7.49 37.92
CA SER A 20 31.77 6.07 37.89
C SER A 20 30.28 5.88 38.27
N GLY A 21 29.75 6.78 39.08
CA GLY A 21 28.31 6.84 39.40
C GLY A 21 27.40 7.14 38.19
N ALA A 22 27.77 8.05 37.29
CA ALA A 22 26.92 8.42 36.16
C ALA A 22 26.74 7.24 35.17
N MET A 23 27.79 6.46 34.94
CA MET A 23 27.72 5.26 34.09
C MET A 23 26.79 4.20 34.71
N ASN A 24 26.88 3.97 36.03
CA ASN A 24 26.00 3.03 36.73
C ASN A 24 24.53 3.48 36.67
N TYR A 25 24.24 4.78 36.81
CA TYR A 25 22.88 5.33 36.65
C TYR A 25 22.33 5.11 35.24
N LEU A 26 23.14 5.36 34.20
CA LEU A 26 22.71 5.13 32.81
C LEU A 26 22.43 3.65 32.54
N ILE A 27 23.27 2.75 33.04
CA ILE A 27 23.05 1.31 32.91
C ILE A 27 21.79 0.88 33.65
N THR A 28 21.59 1.35 34.87
CA THR A 28 20.39 1.04 35.67
C THR A 28 19.12 1.55 34.97
N MET A 29 19.14 2.78 34.46
CA MET A 29 18.01 3.35 33.69
C MET A 29 17.72 2.54 32.44
N ALA A 30 18.76 2.11 31.71
CA ALA A 30 18.61 1.26 30.51
C ALA A 30 18.00 -0.10 30.86
N ILE A 31 18.42 -0.74 31.95
CA ILE A 31 17.86 -2.01 32.43
C ILE A 31 16.40 -1.86 32.84
N VAL A 32 16.07 -0.80 33.59
CA VAL A 32 14.67 -0.53 34.00
C VAL A 32 13.80 -0.29 32.76
N LEU A 33 14.27 0.52 31.82
CA LEU A 33 13.55 0.78 30.56
C LEU A 33 13.31 -0.52 29.76
N LEU A 34 14.34 -1.36 29.64
CA LEU A 34 14.24 -2.65 28.96
C LEU A 34 13.21 -3.55 29.66
N PHE A 35 13.21 -3.59 30.99
CA PHE A 35 12.27 -4.39 31.77
C PHE A 35 10.82 -3.90 31.55
N VAL A 36 10.60 -2.58 31.57
CA VAL A 36 9.28 -1.99 31.27
C VAL A 36 8.82 -2.34 29.87
N ILE A 37 9.72 -2.24 28.87
CA ILE A 37 9.41 -2.61 27.48
C ILE A 37 9.02 -4.09 27.39
N VAL A 38 9.76 -4.98 28.03
CA VAL A 38 9.46 -6.43 28.03
C VAL A 38 8.09 -6.70 28.66
N ILE A 39 7.76 -6.09 29.81
CA ILE A 39 6.45 -6.23 30.45
C ILE A 39 5.35 -5.74 29.50
N LEU A 40 5.52 -4.58 28.87
CA LEU A 40 4.56 -4.02 27.90
C LEU A 40 4.36 -4.96 26.72
N LEU A 41 5.44 -5.52 26.16
CA LEU A 41 5.36 -6.47 25.04
C LEU A 41 4.63 -7.75 25.44
N ILE A 42 4.91 -8.29 26.65
CA ILE A 42 4.19 -9.46 27.18
C ILE A 42 2.70 -9.13 27.35
N TRP A 43 2.38 -7.97 27.93
CA TRP A 43 0.99 -7.54 28.10
C TRP A 43 0.27 -7.39 26.75
N ILE A 44 0.88 -6.73 25.77
CA ILE A 44 0.35 -6.63 24.41
C ILE A 44 0.14 -8.04 23.84
N TRP A 45 1.15 -8.91 23.91
CA TRP A 45 1.07 -10.27 23.39
C TRP A 45 -0.08 -11.07 24.03
N THR A 46 -0.29 -10.97 25.35
CA THR A 46 -1.41 -11.63 26.04
C THR A 46 -2.77 -11.12 25.57
N LYS A 47 -2.87 -9.85 25.16
CA LYS A 47 -4.11 -9.28 24.63
C LYS A 47 -4.40 -9.76 23.21
N ILE A 48 -3.39 -9.77 22.33
CA ILE A 48 -3.59 -10.04 20.89
C ILE A 48 -3.56 -11.54 20.53
N ARG A 49 -2.97 -12.40 21.37
CA ARG A 49 -2.82 -13.84 21.08
C ARG A 49 -4.14 -14.63 20.98
N HIS A 50 -5.20 -14.11 21.58
CA HIS A 50 -6.51 -14.73 21.59
C HIS A 50 -7.45 -14.21 20.50
N LEU A 51 -7.03 -13.15 19.80
CA LEU A 51 -7.82 -12.61 18.70
C LEU A 51 -7.77 -13.59 17.53
N THR A 52 -8.92 -13.88 16.95
CA THR A 52 -9.08 -14.66 15.74
C THR A 52 -9.73 -13.79 14.68
N PRO A 53 -9.19 -13.72 13.46
CA PRO A 53 -9.81 -12.93 12.40
C PRO A 53 -11.13 -13.58 11.98
N SER A 54 -12.11 -12.76 11.58
CA SER A 54 -13.43 -13.23 11.20
C SER A 54 -13.93 -12.50 9.95
N ASN A 55 -14.79 -13.18 9.18
CA ASN A 55 -15.59 -12.56 8.13
C ASN A 55 -17.00 -12.18 8.60
N ASP A 56 -17.40 -12.59 9.82
CA ASP A 56 -18.77 -12.54 10.33
C ASP A 56 -18.98 -11.43 11.40
N LEU A 57 -18.22 -10.32 11.27
CA LEU A 57 -18.40 -9.14 12.12
C LEU A 57 -19.33 -8.11 11.44
N SER A 58 -19.70 -7.09 12.16
CA SER A 58 -20.44 -5.96 11.60
C SER A 58 -19.50 -5.04 10.84
N TRP A 59 -19.60 -5.03 9.52
CA TRP A 59 -18.72 -4.24 8.67
C TRP A 59 -19.39 -2.93 8.22
N VAL A 60 -18.59 -1.88 8.02
CA VAL A 60 -19.08 -0.69 7.29
C VAL A 60 -19.51 -1.07 5.88
N ASN A 61 -20.44 -0.32 5.29
CA ASN A 61 -21.01 -0.66 3.98
C ASN A 61 -19.96 -0.84 2.89
N GLU A 62 -18.90 -0.03 2.90
CA GLU A 62 -17.81 -0.11 1.92
C GLU A 62 -16.98 -1.39 2.04
N ASN A 63 -17.08 -2.10 3.17
CA ASN A 63 -16.36 -3.34 3.46
C ASN A 63 -17.30 -4.53 3.71
N LYS A 64 -18.60 -4.37 3.42
CA LYS A 64 -19.65 -5.34 3.76
C LYS A 64 -19.41 -6.73 3.16
N PHE A 65 -19.08 -6.80 1.89
CA PHE A 65 -18.86 -8.05 1.20
C PHE A 65 -17.39 -8.25 0.85
N THR A 66 -16.86 -9.44 1.08
CA THR A 66 -15.60 -9.88 0.50
C THR A 66 -15.84 -10.36 -0.93
N ALA A 67 -14.98 -9.95 -1.86
CA ALA A 67 -15.01 -10.48 -3.21
C ALA A 67 -14.58 -11.95 -3.22
N TYR A 68 -15.04 -12.71 -4.22
CA TYR A 68 -14.51 -14.03 -4.52
C TYR A 68 -14.67 -14.35 -6.01
N ALA A 69 -13.81 -15.22 -6.52
CA ALA A 69 -13.72 -15.57 -7.92
C ALA A 69 -14.07 -17.06 -8.17
N GLU A 70 -15.07 -17.32 -8.99
CA GLU A 70 -15.29 -18.64 -9.57
C GLU A 70 -14.39 -18.77 -10.82
N ILE A 71 -13.37 -19.62 -10.74
CA ILE A 71 -12.38 -19.80 -11.81
C ILE A 71 -12.64 -21.14 -12.48
N LYS A 72 -12.89 -21.13 -13.79
CA LYS A 72 -13.06 -22.31 -14.63
C LYS A 72 -12.12 -22.25 -15.83
N GLY A 73 -10.94 -22.84 -15.67
CA GLY A 73 -9.85 -22.67 -16.64
C GLY A 73 -9.44 -21.20 -16.76
N ASP A 74 -9.57 -20.64 -17.95
CA ASP A 74 -9.26 -19.24 -18.21
C ASP A 74 -10.40 -18.27 -17.86
N ASN A 75 -11.62 -18.77 -17.71
CA ASN A 75 -12.80 -17.92 -17.48
C ASN A 75 -12.99 -17.66 -15.97
N VAL A 76 -13.27 -16.42 -15.63
CA VAL A 76 -13.52 -15.94 -14.28
C VAL A 76 -14.88 -15.29 -14.18
N LEU A 77 -15.65 -15.65 -13.15
CA LEU A 77 -16.76 -14.87 -12.64
C LEU A 77 -16.34 -14.30 -11.28
N LEU A 78 -16.04 -13.03 -11.24
CA LEU A 78 -15.66 -12.31 -10.01
C LEU A 78 -16.91 -11.67 -9.41
N LYS A 79 -17.22 -12.03 -8.17
CA LYS A 79 -18.42 -11.59 -7.44
C LYS A 79 -18.08 -10.59 -6.37
N ASN A 80 -19.08 -9.84 -5.95
CA ASN A 80 -18.97 -8.78 -4.95
C ASN A 80 -17.95 -7.70 -5.35
N VAL A 81 -17.96 -7.32 -6.63
CA VAL A 81 -17.17 -6.20 -7.14
C VAL A 81 -17.89 -4.92 -6.77
N ARG A 82 -17.20 -4.03 -6.07
CA ARG A 82 -17.77 -2.75 -5.66
C ARG A 82 -17.81 -1.78 -6.84
N ASP A 83 -18.93 -1.09 -6.96
CA ASP A 83 -19.18 -0.15 -8.06
C ASP A 83 -20.01 1.04 -7.55
N PHE A 84 -19.49 1.67 -6.50
CA PHE A 84 -20.15 2.79 -5.83
C PHE A 84 -19.97 4.08 -6.59
N ASN A 85 -21.06 4.85 -6.71
CA ASN A 85 -21.01 6.19 -7.26
C ASN A 85 -20.86 7.23 -6.15
N TRP A 86 -19.65 7.75 -5.98
CA TRP A 86 -19.27 8.66 -4.92
C TRP A 86 -19.55 10.11 -5.25
N ARG A 87 -20.37 10.79 -4.42
CA ARG A 87 -20.54 12.25 -4.41
C ARG A 87 -19.58 12.91 -3.43
N THR A 88 -19.36 12.29 -2.31
CA THR A 88 -18.35 12.69 -1.30
C THR A 88 -17.73 11.45 -0.66
N THR A 89 -16.80 11.60 0.26
CA THR A 89 -16.22 10.46 1.01
C THR A 89 -17.20 9.77 1.97
N LYS A 90 -18.45 10.28 2.10
CA LYS A 90 -19.49 9.76 3.01
C LYS A 90 -20.84 9.57 2.33
N ASP A 91 -21.01 10.15 1.15
CA ASP A 91 -22.25 10.11 0.39
C ASP A 91 -21.99 9.45 -0.96
N TYR A 92 -22.64 8.32 -1.18
CA TYR A 92 -22.50 7.47 -2.36
C TYR A 92 -23.74 6.60 -2.58
N ASP A 93 -23.92 6.17 -3.82
CA ASP A 93 -24.91 5.15 -4.17
C ASP A 93 -24.21 3.78 -4.13
N GLU A 94 -24.71 2.89 -3.26
CA GLU A 94 -24.16 1.56 -3.10
C GLU A 94 -24.59 0.66 -4.28
N ARG A 95 -23.59 0.06 -4.96
CA ARG A 95 -23.82 -0.94 -6.01
C ARG A 95 -22.75 -2.01 -5.97
N TRP A 96 -23.18 -3.25 -5.97
CA TRP A 96 -22.31 -4.42 -6.04
C TRP A 96 -22.64 -5.17 -7.32
N VAL A 97 -21.61 -5.51 -8.11
CA VAL A 97 -21.77 -6.14 -9.41
C VAL A 97 -20.91 -7.40 -9.53
N GLU A 98 -21.20 -8.19 -10.56
CA GLU A 98 -20.36 -9.30 -10.99
C GLU A 98 -19.61 -8.91 -12.26
N LYS A 99 -18.35 -9.36 -12.40
CA LYS A 99 -17.55 -9.16 -13.59
C LYS A 99 -17.12 -10.49 -14.18
N LYS A 100 -17.22 -10.61 -15.51
CA LYS A 100 -16.80 -11.79 -16.26
C LYS A 100 -15.65 -11.41 -17.18
N PHE A 101 -14.56 -12.16 -17.13
CA PHE A 101 -13.39 -11.94 -17.99
C PHE A 101 -12.56 -13.22 -18.14
N LYS A 102 -11.60 -13.19 -19.05
CA LYS A 102 -10.58 -14.24 -19.17
C LYS A 102 -9.27 -13.75 -18.57
N ILE A 103 -8.59 -14.63 -17.85
CA ILE A 103 -7.28 -14.33 -17.25
C ILE A 103 -6.27 -13.98 -18.34
N SER A 104 -6.28 -14.70 -19.46
CA SER A 104 -5.39 -14.48 -20.62
C SER A 104 -5.63 -13.17 -21.36
N ASP A 105 -6.74 -12.50 -21.12
CA ASP A 105 -7.04 -11.19 -21.71
C ASP A 105 -6.46 -10.02 -20.93
N CYS A 106 -5.84 -10.25 -19.76
CA CYS A 106 -5.13 -9.21 -19.03
C CYS A 106 -3.86 -8.79 -19.78
N THR A 107 -3.83 -7.53 -20.22
CA THR A 107 -2.73 -6.99 -21.07
C THR A 107 -1.84 -6.01 -20.37
N LYS A 108 -2.39 -5.21 -19.44
CA LYS A 108 -1.62 -4.21 -18.69
C LYS A 108 -2.03 -4.21 -17.22
N ILE A 109 -1.09 -3.77 -16.40
CA ILE A 109 -1.31 -3.53 -14.98
C ILE A 109 -0.91 -2.09 -14.69
N TRP A 110 -1.76 -1.39 -13.95
CA TRP A 110 -1.54 -0.02 -13.51
C TRP A 110 -1.37 0.01 -12.00
N LEU A 111 -0.35 0.72 -11.53
CA LEU A 111 -0.14 0.99 -10.12
C LEU A 111 -0.70 2.35 -9.77
N VAL A 112 -1.59 2.41 -8.80
CA VAL A 112 -2.09 3.66 -8.21
C VAL A 112 -1.37 3.88 -6.89
N LEU A 113 -0.86 5.09 -6.69
CA LEU A 113 -0.25 5.54 -5.44
C LEU A 113 -1.00 6.78 -4.94
N GLU A 114 -1.63 6.67 -3.77
CA GLU A 114 -2.37 7.74 -3.11
C GLU A 114 -1.63 8.21 -1.86
N TYR A 115 -1.23 9.47 -1.81
CA TYR A 115 -0.76 10.12 -0.59
C TYR A 115 -1.94 10.71 0.18
N PHE A 116 -2.26 10.15 1.34
CA PHE A 116 -3.38 10.63 2.16
C PHE A 116 -3.19 12.09 2.59
N TYR A 117 -1.93 12.45 2.88
CA TYR A 117 -1.52 13.79 3.26
C TYR A 117 -0.33 14.19 2.39
N PRO A 118 -0.47 15.15 1.46
CA PRO A 118 0.63 15.57 0.58
C PRO A 118 1.90 16.01 1.33
N THR A 119 1.76 16.46 2.59
CA THR A 119 2.86 16.88 3.46
C THR A 119 3.53 15.73 4.23
N ILE A 120 2.84 14.58 4.40
CA ILE A 120 3.34 13.41 5.15
C ILE A 120 3.60 12.26 4.17
N ARG A 121 4.64 12.42 3.36
CA ARG A 121 4.99 11.50 2.26
C ARG A 121 5.13 10.02 2.61
N PRO A 122 5.66 9.56 3.77
CA PRO A 122 5.75 8.13 4.07
C PRO A 122 4.40 7.41 4.13
N VAL A 123 3.31 8.14 4.46
CA VAL A 123 1.97 7.57 4.64
C VAL A 123 1.19 7.66 3.34
N ALA A 124 1.06 6.54 2.67
CA ALA A 124 0.38 6.43 1.39
C ALA A 124 -0.32 5.08 1.27
N HIS A 125 -1.15 4.93 0.25
CA HIS A 125 -1.80 3.68 -0.14
C HIS A 125 -1.43 3.31 -1.56
N THR A 126 -1.36 2.02 -1.84
CA THR A 126 -1.14 1.50 -3.20
C THR A 126 -2.20 0.47 -3.55
N LEU A 127 -2.64 0.49 -4.80
CA LEU A 127 -3.53 -0.51 -5.37
C LEU A 127 -3.16 -0.78 -6.83
N LEU A 128 -3.67 -1.87 -7.38
CA LEU A 128 -3.49 -2.19 -8.79
C LEU A 128 -4.80 -2.13 -9.55
N SER A 129 -4.70 -1.73 -10.82
CA SER A 129 -5.78 -1.89 -11.80
C SER A 129 -5.29 -2.76 -12.96
N PHE A 130 -6.12 -3.72 -13.36
CA PHE A 130 -5.88 -4.68 -14.42
C PHE A 130 -6.68 -4.29 -15.64
N GLU A 131 -6.01 -4.11 -16.79
CA GLU A 131 -6.59 -3.75 -18.07
C GLU A 131 -6.64 -4.95 -18.99
N PHE A 132 -7.77 -5.16 -19.65
CA PHE A 132 -8.02 -6.28 -20.54
C PHE A 132 -7.98 -5.86 -22.00
N LYS A 133 -7.87 -6.83 -22.93
CA LYS A 133 -7.82 -6.61 -24.38
C LYS A 133 -8.99 -5.80 -24.94
N ASN A 134 -10.17 -5.93 -24.33
CA ASN A 134 -11.37 -5.18 -24.72
C ASN A 134 -11.41 -3.75 -24.17
N GLY A 135 -10.36 -3.31 -23.46
CA GLY A 135 -10.28 -1.98 -22.82
C GLY A 135 -10.94 -1.90 -21.46
N GLU A 136 -11.68 -2.93 -21.02
CA GLU A 136 -12.24 -2.96 -19.67
C GLU A 136 -11.13 -2.97 -18.61
N ARG A 137 -11.43 -2.42 -17.45
CA ARG A 137 -10.50 -2.34 -16.32
C ARG A 137 -11.20 -2.71 -15.02
N ILE A 138 -10.44 -3.37 -14.17
CA ILE A 138 -10.88 -3.69 -12.81
C ILE A 138 -9.74 -3.46 -11.83
N SER A 139 -10.03 -2.79 -10.74
CA SER A 139 -9.05 -2.48 -9.71
C SER A 139 -9.18 -3.40 -8.51
N CYS A 140 -8.03 -3.70 -7.88
CA CYS A 140 -7.99 -4.38 -6.59
C CYS A 140 -7.21 -3.55 -5.58
N SER A 141 -7.90 -3.10 -4.53
CA SER A 141 -7.33 -2.36 -3.42
C SER A 141 -7.23 -3.27 -2.19
N ILE A 142 -6.02 -3.37 -1.63
CA ILE A 142 -5.77 -4.18 -0.44
C ILE A 142 -5.93 -3.28 0.77
N GLU A 143 -6.99 -3.49 1.55
CA GLU A 143 -7.44 -2.56 2.57
C GLU A 143 -7.58 -3.23 3.94
N VAL A 144 -7.70 -2.40 4.97
CA VAL A 144 -8.21 -2.82 6.27
C VAL A 144 -9.73 -2.96 6.18
N ARG A 145 -10.28 -4.03 6.72
CA ARG A 145 -11.71 -4.21 6.89
C ARG A 145 -12.13 -3.59 8.21
N ARG A 146 -13.11 -2.69 8.19
CA ARG A 146 -13.46 -1.85 9.34
C ARG A 146 -14.87 -2.14 9.82
N GLU A 147 -15.02 -2.12 11.12
CA GLU A 147 -16.33 -2.04 11.79
C GLU A 147 -16.81 -0.59 11.91
N PRO A 148 -18.13 -0.35 12.14
CA PRO A 148 -18.66 0.99 12.37
C PRO A 148 -17.95 1.70 13.54
N GLY A 149 -17.51 2.94 13.29
CA GLY A 149 -16.79 3.74 14.29
C GLY A 149 -15.27 3.58 14.28
N GLU A 150 -14.75 2.58 13.58
CA GLU A 150 -13.31 2.38 13.45
C GLU A 150 -12.67 3.38 12.49
N ARG A 151 -11.46 3.80 12.87
CA ARG A 151 -10.59 4.62 12.02
C ARG A 151 -9.25 3.93 11.87
N PHE A 152 -8.73 3.93 10.66
CA PHE A 152 -7.39 3.41 10.40
C PHE A 152 -6.34 4.11 11.26
N SER A 153 -5.47 3.29 11.85
CA SER A 153 -4.26 3.72 12.53
C SER A 153 -3.17 2.67 12.28
N PRO A 154 -1.94 3.06 11.94
CA PRO A 154 -0.84 2.10 11.78
C PRO A 154 -0.57 1.28 13.05
N ILE A 155 -0.75 1.88 14.24
CA ILE A 155 -0.59 1.18 15.53
C ILE A 155 -1.67 0.12 15.70
N LYS A 156 -2.93 0.45 15.42
CA LYS A 156 -4.05 -0.50 15.47
C LYS A 156 -3.83 -1.67 14.51
N GLY A 157 -3.30 -1.40 13.31
CA GLY A 157 -2.93 -2.45 12.36
C GLY A 157 -1.82 -3.38 12.86
N LEU A 158 -0.92 -2.94 13.76
CA LEU A 158 0.05 -3.81 14.42
C LEU A 158 -0.58 -4.67 15.52
N LEU A 159 -1.66 -4.17 16.13
CA LEU A 159 -2.34 -4.80 17.26
C LEU A 159 -3.46 -5.77 16.86
N ARG A 160 -3.56 -6.16 15.59
CA ARG A 160 -4.59 -7.06 15.06
C ARG A 160 -6.02 -6.55 15.27
N GLU A 161 -6.22 -5.24 15.17
CA GLU A 161 -7.56 -4.63 15.28
C GLU A 161 -8.33 -4.62 13.95
N PHE A 162 -7.70 -5.02 12.84
CA PHE A 162 -8.35 -5.04 11.52
C PHE A 162 -8.07 -6.34 10.80
N GLU A 163 -9.04 -6.87 10.10
CA GLU A 163 -8.85 -7.86 9.05
C GLU A 163 -8.34 -7.20 7.78
N ILE A 164 -7.58 -7.97 6.99
CA ILE A 164 -7.19 -7.57 5.64
C ILE A 164 -8.25 -8.02 4.64
N MET A 165 -8.53 -7.19 3.64
CA MET A 165 -9.41 -7.56 2.54
C MET A 165 -8.90 -7.07 1.20
N TYR A 166 -9.27 -7.78 0.13
CA TYR A 166 -9.07 -7.38 -1.25
C TYR A 166 -10.38 -6.83 -1.78
N VAL A 167 -10.45 -5.52 -1.91
CA VAL A 167 -11.60 -4.81 -2.47
C VAL A 167 -11.43 -4.75 -3.97
N TRP A 168 -12.16 -5.59 -4.69
CA TRP A 168 -12.28 -5.48 -6.12
C TRP A 168 -13.36 -4.45 -6.45
N ALA A 169 -13.03 -3.52 -7.33
CA ALA A 169 -13.92 -2.40 -7.66
C ALA A 169 -13.69 -1.89 -9.08
N THR A 170 -14.66 -1.14 -9.61
CA THR A 170 -14.44 -0.34 -10.82
C THR A 170 -13.44 0.78 -10.54
N GLU A 171 -12.76 1.28 -11.56
CA GLU A 171 -11.85 2.42 -11.42
C GLU A 171 -12.59 3.68 -11.00
N GLU A 172 -13.80 3.86 -11.51
CA GLU A 172 -14.68 4.99 -11.14
C GLU A 172 -14.98 5.01 -9.64
N ASP A 173 -15.21 3.84 -9.03
CA ASP A 173 -15.38 3.72 -7.59
C ASP A 173 -14.05 4.00 -6.87
N VAL A 174 -13.10 3.06 -6.99
CA VAL A 174 -11.95 3.03 -6.07
C VAL A 174 -10.90 4.09 -6.37
N ILE A 175 -10.66 4.43 -7.64
CA ILE A 175 -9.77 5.53 -8.03
C ILE A 175 -10.54 6.85 -7.97
N GLY A 176 -11.80 6.86 -8.43
CA GLY A 176 -12.63 8.05 -8.44
C GLY A 176 -12.84 8.68 -7.06
N VAL A 177 -13.13 7.90 -6.02
CA VAL A 177 -13.27 8.45 -4.65
C VAL A 177 -11.97 9.08 -4.15
N ARG A 178 -10.81 8.55 -4.54
CA ARG A 178 -9.49 9.04 -4.14
C ARG A 178 -9.13 10.35 -4.85
N SER A 179 -9.32 10.38 -6.17
CA SER A 179 -8.89 11.51 -7.01
C SER A 179 -9.90 12.65 -7.08
N ARG A 180 -11.22 12.38 -6.89
CA ARG A 180 -12.28 13.40 -6.98
C ARG A 180 -12.78 13.89 -5.63
N CYS A 181 -12.93 12.97 -4.65
CA CYS A 181 -13.62 13.26 -3.40
C CYS A 181 -12.70 13.51 -2.22
N ARG A 182 -11.50 12.91 -2.21
CA ARG A 182 -10.50 13.12 -1.14
C ARG A 182 -9.62 14.32 -1.43
N LYS A 183 -8.96 14.84 -0.38
CA LYS A 183 -7.88 15.84 -0.49
C LYS A 183 -6.51 15.16 -0.56
N SER A 184 -6.45 14.01 -1.19
CA SER A 184 -5.25 13.21 -1.40
C SER A 184 -4.57 13.57 -2.72
N GLU A 185 -3.34 13.14 -2.90
CA GLU A 185 -2.58 13.25 -4.14
C GLU A 185 -2.45 11.83 -4.73
N THR A 186 -3.01 11.61 -5.91
CA THR A 186 -3.14 10.29 -6.53
C THR A 186 -2.36 10.25 -7.85
N HIS A 187 -1.53 9.24 -7.99
CA HIS A 187 -0.70 9.02 -9.19
C HIS A 187 -1.04 7.67 -9.81
N LEU A 188 -1.03 7.61 -11.14
CA LEU A 188 -1.30 6.41 -11.92
C LEU A 188 -0.08 6.07 -12.80
N PHE A 189 0.55 4.93 -12.56
CA PHE A 189 1.72 4.46 -13.29
C PHE A 189 1.43 3.18 -14.05
N GLU A 190 1.87 3.08 -15.29
CA GLU A 190 1.89 1.80 -15.99
C GLU A 190 3.00 0.92 -15.42
N ALA A 191 2.65 -0.27 -14.93
CA ALA A 191 3.63 -1.21 -14.39
C ALA A 191 4.44 -1.88 -15.51
N VAL A 192 5.75 -2.06 -15.29
CA VAL A 192 6.61 -2.83 -16.18
C VAL A 192 6.55 -4.31 -15.79
N ILE A 193 5.82 -5.07 -16.58
CA ILE A 193 5.70 -6.51 -16.42
C ILE A 193 6.62 -7.19 -17.43
N LEU A 194 7.61 -7.94 -16.95
CA LEU A 194 8.58 -8.67 -17.77
C LEU A 194 8.08 -10.09 -18.02
N GLY A 195 8.30 -10.58 -19.23
CA GLY A 195 7.91 -11.93 -19.66
C GLY A 195 6.46 -12.01 -20.12
N GLU A 196 6.24 -12.85 -21.12
CA GLU A 196 4.93 -13.09 -21.70
C GLU A 196 4.01 -13.79 -20.70
N GLY A 197 2.75 -13.38 -20.65
CA GLY A 197 1.73 -13.98 -19.79
C GLY A 197 1.86 -13.64 -18.28
N ASN A 198 2.85 -12.87 -17.85
CA ASN A 198 3.02 -12.54 -16.44
C ASN A 198 1.95 -11.59 -15.92
N GLN A 199 1.30 -10.78 -16.76
CA GLN A 199 0.11 -10.02 -16.39
C GLN A 199 -1.02 -10.96 -15.92
N SER A 200 -1.26 -12.01 -16.71
CA SER A 200 -2.26 -13.06 -16.41
C SER A 200 -1.92 -13.81 -15.12
N ARG A 201 -0.65 -14.18 -14.94
CA ARG A 201 -0.18 -14.85 -13.70
C ARG A 201 -0.33 -13.94 -12.47
N MET A 202 -0.07 -12.65 -12.63
CA MET A 202 -0.26 -11.66 -11.56
C MET A 202 -1.74 -11.55 -11.18
N LEU A 203 -2.63 -11.44 -12.18
CA LEU A 203 -4.08 -11.43 -11.96
C LEU A 203 -4.55 -12.72 -11.27
N GLU A 204 -4.09 -13.88 -11.73
CA GLU A 204 -4.42 -15.18 -11.13
C GLU A 204 -3.97 -15.28 -9.66
N SER A 205 -2.76 -14.81 -9.34
CA SER A 205 -2.25 -14.73 -7.96
C SER A 205 -3.15 -13.87 -7.06
N TYR A 206 -3.62 -12.73 -7.56
CA TYR A 206 -4.57 -11.86 -6.85
C TYR A 206 -5.92 -12.55 -6.61
N LEU A 207 -6.47 -13.22 -7.63
CA LEU A 207 -7.75 -13.93 -7.51
C LEU A 207 -7.66 -15.10 -6.51
N LYS A 208 -6.57 -15.88 -6.54
CA LYS A 208 -6.33 -16.95 -5.57
C LYS A 208 -6.24 -16.41 -4.14
N ARG A 209 -5.51 -15.30 -3.96
CA ARG A 209 -5.39 -14.66 -2.64
C ARG A 209 -6.73 -14.10 -2.15
N THR A 210 -7.52 -13.54 -3.06
CA THR A 210 -8.89 -13.08 -2.78
C THR A 210 -9.75 -14.21 -2.24
N ASN A 211 -9.77 -15.38 -2.91
CA ASN A 211 -10.52 -16.55 -2.46
C ASN A 211 -10.01 -17.08 -1.12
N ASN A 212 -8.70 -17.13 -0.92
CA ASN A 212 -8.12 -17.55 0.35
C ASN A 212 -8.58 -16.67 1.52
N LEU A 213 -8.65 -15.36 1.33
CA LEU A 213 -9.12 -14.43 2.37
C LEU A 213 -10.64 -14.49 2.57
N HIS A 214 -11.41 -14.83 1.52
CA HIS A 214 -12.84 -15.07 1.62
C HIS A 214 -13.13 -16.31 2.47
N GLU A 215 -12.35 -17.38 2.29
CA GLU A 215 -12.50 -18.63 3.04
C GLU A 215 -11.87 -18.57 4.44
N LYS A 216 -10.69 -17.96 4.54
CA LYS A 216 -9.88 -17.87 5.76
C LYS A 216 -9.44 -16.42 5.98
N PRO A 217 -10.20 -15.65 6.78
CA PRO A 217 -9.83 -14.28 7.10
C PRO A 217 -8.47 -14.21 7.80
N GLU A 218 -7.75 -13.12 7.61
CA GLU A 218 -6.46 -12.84 8.23
C GLU A 218 -6.44 -11.42 8.78
N PHE A 219 -5.59 -11.16 9.78
CA PHE A 219 -5.37 -9.81 10.25
C PHE A 219 -4.47 -9.02 9.29
N TYR A 220 -4.85 -7.77 9.07
CA TYR A 220 -3.95 -6.75 8.52
C TYR A 220 -2.78 -6.52 9.47
N ASN A 221 -1.61 -6.26 8.92
CA ASN A 221 -0.44 -5.86 9.71
C ASN A 221 0.31 -4.74 8.99
N SER A 222 0.45 -3.60 9.65
CA SER A 222 1.05 -2.39 9.05
C SER A 222 2.49 -2.57 8.53
N ILE A 223 3.21 -3.61 8.97
CA ILE A 223 4.59 -3.89 8.56
C ILE A 223 4.67 -5.08 7.61
N PHE A 224 3.95 -6.18 7.91
CA PHE A 224 4.16 -7.48 7.26
C PHE A 224 3.02 -7.90 6.33
N ASN A 225 1.80 -7.36 6.51
CA ASN A 225 0.61 -7.73 5.75
C ASN A 225 -0.23 -6.49 5.41
N ASN A 226 0.37 -5.55 4.67
CA ASN A 226 -0.25 -4.29 4.21
C ASN A 226 -0.42 -4.28 2.69
N CYS A 227 -0.93 -3.18 2.13
CA CYS A 227 -1.15 -3.06 0.68
C CYS A 227 0.14 -3.31 -0.12
N THR A 228 1.23 -2.65 0.20
CA THR A 228 2.47 -2.73 -0.59
C THR A 228 3.22 -4.03 -0.39
N THR A 229 3.21 -4.60 0.83
CA THR A 229 3.85 -5.91 1.08
C THR A 229 3.15 -7.04 0.33
N ASN A 230 1.81 -6.99 0.22
CA ASN A 230 1.06 -7.95 -0.58
C ASN A 230 1.30 -7.76 -2.08
N ILE A 231 1.32 -6.51 -2.59
CA ILE A 231 1.69 -6.25 -4.00
C ILE A 231 3.09 -6.81 -4.29
N ALA A 232 4.08 -6.53 -3.41
CA ALA A 232 5.44 -7.04 -3.57
C ALA A 232 5.50 -8.57 -3.53
N SER A 233 4.67 -9.22 -2.69
CA SER A 233 4.56 -10.68 -2.62
C SER A 233 4.05 -11.25 -3.93
N HIS A 234 2.96 -10.71 -4.50
CA HIS A 234 2.41 -11.14 -5.78
C HIS A 234 3.41 -10.95 -6.94
N VAL A 235 4.11 -9.81 -6.97
CA VAL A 235 5.16 -9.58 -7.98
C VAL A 235 6.27 -10.61 -7.85
N ASN A 236 6.71 -10.92 -6.62
CA ASN A 236 7.80 -11.87 -6.38
C ASN A 236 7.36 -13.34 -6.54
N GLU A 237 6.06 -13.66 -6.44
CA GLU A 237 5.51 -14.97 -6.78
C GLU A 237 5.62 -15.23 -8.29
N VAL A 238 5.30 -14.23 -9.10
CA VAL A 238 5.36 -14.30 -10.56
C VAL A 238 6.80 -14.15 -11.08
N TYR A 239 7.58 -13.29 -10.44
CA TYR A 239 8.96 -12.99 -10.82
C TYR A 239 9.85 -12.89 -9.57
N PRO A 240 10.45 -14.00 -9.13
CA PRO A 240 11.22 -14.07 -7.88
C PRO A 240 12.33 -13.03 -7.79
N GLY A 241 12.37 -12.31 -6.67
CA GLY A 241 13.39 -11.29 -6.40
C GLY A 241 13.22 -9.96 -7.14
N ARG A 242 12.13 -9.77 -7.88
CA ARG A 242 11.85 -8.54 -8.65
C ARG A 242 11.67 -7.31 -7.75
N VAL A 243 10.99 -7.49 -6.62
CA VAL A 243 10.81 -6.44 -5.60
C VAL A 243 11.70 -6.78 -4.40
N PRO A 244 12.78 -6.02 -4.16
CA PRO A 244 13.65 -6.27 -3.02
C PRO A 244 12.96 -5.91 -1.70
N ARG A 245 13.44 -6.52 -0.59
CA ARG A 245 13.04 -6.09 0.75
C ARG A 245 13.61 -4.70 1.02
N ALA A 246 12.76 -3.69 1.00
CA ALA A 246 13.16 -2.29 1.15
C ALA A 246 12.11 -1.51 1.95
N ILE A 247 12.53 -0.39 2.53
CA ILE A 247 11.65 0.47 3.33
C ILE A 247 10.46 1.00 2.52
N GLY A 248 10.61 1.20 1.20
CA GLY A 248 9.52 1.62 0.32
C GLY A 248 8.41 0.56 0.14
N VAL A 249 8.65 -0.70 0.55
CA VAL A 249 7.63 -1.76 0.62
C VAL A 249 6.84 -1.69 1.92
N ILE A 250 7.47 -1.23 3.01
CA ILE A 250 6.81 -1.06 4.32
C ILE A 250 6.09 0.30 4.38
N LEU A 251 6.71 1.34 3.83
CA LEU A 251 6.20 2.71 3.78
C LEU A 251 5.88 3.08 2.33
N PRO A 252 4.63 2.90 1.89
CA PRO A 252 4.22 3.06 0.48
C PRO A 252 4.60 4.40 -0.14
N GLY A 253 4.56 5.46 0.64
CA GLY A 253 4.90 6.80 0.16
C GLY A 253 6.37 7.01 -0.21
N LEU A 254 7.26 6.08 0.19
CA LEU A 254 8.67 6.05 -0.24
C LEU A 254 8.90 5.15 -1.46
N SER A 255 7.84 4.50 -1.96
CA SER A 255 7.92 3.57 -3.10
C SER A 255 8.40 4.21 -4.41
N PRO A 256 8.17 5.48 -4.78
CA PRO A 256 8.58 6.00 -6.08
C PRO A 256 10.06 5.79 -6.40
N ARG A 257 10.94 5.93 -5.40
CA ARG A 257 12.38 5.65 -5.57
C ARG A 257 12.66 4.17 -5.82
N LEU A 258 11.92 3.29 -5.14
CA LEU A 258 12.00 1.84 -5.33
C LEU A 258 11.50 1.45 -6.73
N LEU A 259 10.36 2.00 -7.14
CA LEU A 259 9.73 1.77 -8.43
C LEU A 259 10.67 2.15 -9.59
N SER A 260 11.28 3.35 -9.51
CA SER A 260 12.22 3.85 -10.50
C SER A 260 13.52 3.02 -10.54
N ARG A 261 14.17 2.82 -9.39
CA ARG A 261 15.47 2.10 -9.32
C ARG A 261 15.39 0.66 -9.79
N ASN A 262 14.24 0.02 -9.65
CA ASN A 262 14.04 -1.36 -10.05
C ASN A 262 13.24 -1.48 -11.35
N ASN A 263 13.03 -0.41 -12.09
CA ASN A 263 12.24 -0.39 -13.34
C ASN A 263 10.89 -1.10 -13.20
N LEU A 264 10.16 -0.84 -12.10
CA LEU A 264 8.87 -1.47 -11.83
C LEU A 264 7.70 -0.74 -12.48
N VAL A 265 7.90 0.52 -12.87
CA VAL A 265 6.94 1.35 -13.61
C VAL A 265 7.61 2.00 -14.82
N LYS A 266 6.83 2.28 -15.85
CA LYS A 266 7.30 3.05 -17.00
C LYS A 266 7.58 4.48 -16.58
N ILE A 267 8.74 4.98 -16.98
CA ILE A 267 9.16 6.37 -16.81
C ILE A 267 9.35 6.96 -18.20
N ARG A 268 8.54 7.93 -18.58
CA ARG A 268 8.55 8.62 -19.88
C ARG A 268 9.39 9.89 -19.84
N GLY A 269 9.47 10.53 -18.66
CA GLY A 269 10.27 11.73 -18.41
C GLY A 269 11.72 11.41 -18.05
N GLU A 270 12.51 12.44 -17.77
CA GLU A 270 13.92 12.29 -17.42
C GLU A 270 14.13 11.59 -16.06
N ASN A 271 13.16 11.72 -15.16
CA ASN A 271 13.27 11.20 -13.80
C ASN A 271 11.90 10.97 -13.14
N ILE A 272 11.90 10.23 -12.03
CA ILE A 272 10.68 9.88 -11.29
C ILE A 272 9.89 11.10 -10.77
N LYS A 273 10.53 12.25 -10.54
CA LYS A 273 9.82 13.43 -10.04
C LYS A 273 8.96 14.07 -11.12
N GLU A 274 9.45 14.11 -12.36
CA GLU A 274 8.69 14.55 -13.52
C GLU A 274 7.58 13.57 -13.84
N GLU A 275 7.90 12.27 -13.86
CA GLU A 275 6.92 11.22 -14.05
C GLU A 275 5.78 11.28 -13.02
N MET A 276 6.08 11.58 -11.76
CA MET A 276 5.04 11.78 -10.73
C MET A 276 4.12 12.96 -11.07
N LYS A 277 4.64 14.07 -11.56
CA LYS A 277 3.81 15.22 -11.96
C LYS A 277 2.89 14.88 -13.12
N THR A 278 3.43 14.24 -14.16
CA THR A 278 2.67 13.82 -15.34
C THR A 278 1.60 12.79 -15.00
N ASN A 279 1.90 11.88 -14.08
CA ASN A 279 1.00 10.80 -13.68
C ASN A 279 0.04 11.17 -12.53
N GLN A 280 0.08 12.40 -12.05
CA GLN A 280 -0.94 12.91 -11.12
C GLN A 280 -2.28 13.05 -11.86
N ILE A 281 -3.37 12.53 -11.27
CA ILE A 281 -4.63 12.34 -12.00
C ILE A 281 -5.81 13.19 -11.52
N GLU A 282 -5.69 13.96 -10.43
CA GLU A 282 -6.82 14.67 -9.82
C GLU A 282 -7.50 15.64 -10.79
N GLU A 283 -6.75 16.37 -11.59
CA GLU A 283 -7.30 17.34 -12.54
C GLU A 283 -8.13 16.62 -13.60
N ARG A 284 -7.55 15.59 -14.23
CA ARG A 284 -8.24 14.75 -15.22
C ARG A 284 -9.46 14.03 -14.63
N ALA A 285 -9.33 13.52 -13.41
CA ALA A 285 -10.45 12.84 -12.75
C ALA A 285 -11.60 13.79 -12.42
N ARG A 286 -11.33 15.06 -12.08
CA ARG A 286 -12.36 16.07 -11.80
C ARG A 286 -12.99 16.64 -13.06
N SER A 287 -12.28 16.66 -14.18
CA SER A 287 -12.83 17.09 -15.48
C SER A 287 -13.68 16.03 -16.17
N TRP A 288 -13.74 14.81 -15.62
CA TRP A 288 -14.56 13.73 -16.17
C TRP A 288 -16.05 14.11 -16.20
N ASP A 289 -16.69 13.91 -17.35
CA ASP A 289 -18.07 14.31 -17.64
C ASP A 289 -19.15 13.39 -17.05
N GLY A 290 -18.74 12.32 -16.37
CA GLY A 290 -19.66 11.32 -15.80
C GLY A 290 -20.28 10.37 -16.82
N LYS A 291 -19.86 10.39 -18.09
CA LYS A 291 -20.42 9.57 -19.18
C LYS A 291 -19.37 8.84 -20.00
N SER A 292 -18.26 9.49 -20.31
CA SER A 292 -17.13 8.88 -21.00
C SER A 292 -16.45 7.81 -20.13
N ASP A 293 -15.56 7.01 -20.71
CA ASP A 293 -14.78 6.04 -19.93
C ASP A 293 -13.86 6.77 -18.93
N PHE A 294 -14.10 6.56 -17.64
CA PHE A 294 -13.32 7.18 -16.58
C PHE A 294 -11.85 6.78 -16.65
N GLY A 295 -11.61 5.51 -16.94
CA GLY A 295 -10.26 4.97 -17.03
C GLY A 295 -9.45 5.58 -18.17
N GLU A 296 -10.07 5.83 -19.33
CA GLU A 296 -9.44 6.57 -20.43
C GLU A 296 -9.18 8.02 -20.04
N THR A 297 -10.17 8.68 -19.42
CA THR A 297 -10.05 10.08 -19.01
C THR A 297 -8.83 10.31 -18.12
N ILE A 298 -8.62 9.46 -17.10
CA ILE A 298 -7.51 9.63 -16.16
C ILE A 298 -6.13 9.27 -16.76
N ARG A 299 -6.09 8.57 -17.89
CA ARG A 299 -4.84 8.18 -18.60
C ARG A 299 -4.45 9.15 -19.71
N ASN A 300 -5.38 9.96 -20.19
CA ASN A 300 -5.09 10.91 -21.25
C ASN A 300 -4.23 12.06 -20.70
N VAL A 301 -2.93 12.06 -21.08
CA VAL A 301 -1.94 13.06 -20.64
C VAL A 301 -1.96 14.31 -21.52
N ASP A 302 -2.59 14.23 -22.69
CA ASP A 302 -2.58 15.30 -23.70
C ASP A 302 -3.81 16.22 -23.63
N SER A 303 -4.65 16.10 -22.60
CA SER A 303 -5.87 16.89 -22.41
C SER A 303 -5.68 18.03 -21.40
#